data_2fdd94e45cc2b8c075c3a9182ad17af9
#
_entry.id   2fdd94e45cc2b8c075c3a9182ad17af9
#
_cell.length_a   1.000
_cell.length_b   1.000
_cell.length_c   1.000
_cell.angle_alpha   90.00
_cell.angle_beta   90.00
_cell.angle_gamma   90.00
#
_symmetry.space_group_name_H-M   'P 1'
#
loop_
_entity.id
_entity.type
_entity.pdbx_description
1 polymer ?
#
loop_
_entity_poly.entity_id
_entity_poly.type
_entity_poly.pdbx_seq_one_letter_code
_entity_poly.pdbx_strand_id
1 'polypeptide(L)'
;MRLLYVVLFFLASSSVFSQSEILAENYFDRGEFQKAISIYEKLYAKTPYKSQYMLKLVEAHQQLENFEQAQVLLEKQLKNRKGQNQYLVDLGHNYALQKKDSLANKYYAQALELVAQKPNYSSLVAKKFEQFSLLDKAIMAYEKAMELNPAVNYNIQVARIYGEQGALEKMFLKYINAVKLQQRYKPLAQRNFSLYITQDPQNNANVLLRKTLLKKLQQGPDVLYNELLSWLFIQQKEFNKAFTQEKAIFKRMGDQDLRAIVDLAVITLDEKDYQNAEQIINFLIEKSATPSAKLQGHQYLMKIRLATAQEKDYKKIAQEFETLLDQYGYGGQSYLLQIDYNHFLAFTANEIPLAIANLKKLIKKPLNQYQESLVKMELADIL
;
A
#
# COMPACT_ATOMS: atom_id res chain seq x y z
N MET A 1 57.42 -8.75 0.03
CA MET A 1 57.49 -7.49 -0.74
C MET A 1 56.81 -7.57 -2.10
N ARG A 2 57.04 -8.56 -2.99
CA ARG A 2 56.39 -8.64 -4.31
C ARG A 2 54.85 -8.68 -4.27
N LEU A 3 54.27 -9.36 -3.30
CA LEU A 3 52.80 -9.45 -3.14
C LEU A 3 52.18 -8.10 -2.73
N LEU A 4 52.89 -7.31 -1.92
CA LEU A 4 52.42 -5.97 -1.48
C LEU A 4 52.37 -4.96 -2.64
N TYR A 5 53.37 -5.03 -3.55
CA TYR A 5 53.38 -4.18 -4.74
C TYR A 5 52.26 -4.53 -5.75
N VAL A 6 51.89 -5.81 -5.87
CA VAL A 6 50.77 -6.26 -6.69
C VAL A 6 49.46 -5.77 -6.12
N VAL A 7 49.26 -5.84 -4.79
CA VAL A 7 48.03 -5.33 -4.14
C VAL A 7 47.93 -3.81 -4.23
N LEU A 8 49.01 -3.06 -4.04
CA LEU A 8 49.06 -1.60 -4.20
C LEU A 8 48.81 -1.17 -5.64
N PHE A 9 49.30 -1.90 -6.63
CA PHE A 9 49.06 -1.63 -8.05
C PHE A 9 47.60 -1.89 -8.44
N PHE A 10 46.95 -2.92 -7.87
CA PHE A 10 45.51 -3.18 -8.06
C PHE A 10 44.63 -2.11 -7.41
N LEU A 11 44.99 -1.62 -6.22
CA LEU A 11 44.27 -0.54 -5.53
C LEU A 11 44.42 0.80 -6.25
N ALA A 12 45.61 1.12 -6.78
CA ALA A 12 45.84 2.33 -7.56
C ALA A 12 45.11 2.29 -8.91
N SER A 13 45.02 1.14 -9.58
CA SER A 13 44.32 1.01 -10.83
C SER A 13 42.80 1.13 -10.69
N SER A 14 42.21 0.63 -9.60
CA SER A 14 40.76 0.76 -9.32
C SER A 14 40.35 2.20 -9.00
N SER A 15 41.18 2.99 -8.34
CA SER A 15 40.91 4.40 -8.05
C SER A 15 40.91 5.29 -9.30
N VAL A 16 41.82 5.03 -10.25
CA VAL A 16 41.89 5.77 -11.52
C VAL A 16 40.66 5.48 -12.42
N PHE A 17 40.13 4.26 -12.38
CA PHE A 17 38.92 3.92 -13.12
C PHE A 17 37.67 4.63 -12.59
N SER A 18 37.52 4.67 -11.27
CA SER A 18 36.41 5.38 -10.62
C SER A 18 36.44 6.88 -10.91
N GLN A 19 37.60 7.50 -10.90
CA GLN A 19 37.79 8.93 -11.23
C GLN A 19 37.43 9.23 -12.69
N SER A 20 37.81 8.35 -13.63
CA SER A 20 37.51 8.54 -15.06
C SER A 20 35.99 8.40 -15.32
N GLU A 21 35.30 7.48 -14.67
CA GLU A 21 33.85 7.33 -14.78
C GLU A 21 33.12 8.57 -14.26
N ILE A 22 33.46 9.04 -13.06
CA ILE A 22 32.91 10.25 -12.45
C ILE A 22 33.17 11.48 -13.33
N LEU A 23 34.36 11.60 -13.93
CA LEU A 23 34.70 12.70 -14.80
C LEU A 23 33.87 12.68 -16.09
N ALA A 24 33.68 11.50 -16.69
CA ALA A 24 32.84 11.34 -17.86
C ALA A 24 31.36 11.70 -17.59
N GLU A 25 30.84 11.29 -16.44
CA GLU A 25 29.50 11.61 -15.99
C GLU A 25 29.33 13.11 -15.74
N ASN A 26 30.29 13.76 -15.07
CA ASN A 26 30.30 15.21 -14.87
C ASN A 26 30.29 15.99 -16.19
N TYR A 27 31.05 15.57 -17.19
CA TYR A 27 31.00 16.21 -18.50
C TYR A 27 29.66 15.98 -19.20
N PHE A 28 29.12 14.78 -19.09
CA PHE A 28 27.82 14.42 -19.64
C PHE A 28 26.70 15.29 -19.04
N ASP A 29 26.65 15.42 -17.72
CA ASP A 29 25.64 16.19 -16.99
C ASP A 29 25.72 17.71 -17.26
N ARG A 30 26.93 18.20 -17.62
CA ARG A 30 27.14 19.60 -18.04
C ARG A 30 26.84 19.84 -19.51
N GLY A 31 26.42 18.84 -20.27
CA GLY A 31 26.19 18.94 -21.71
C GLY A 31 27.48 18.98 -22.54
N GLU A 32 28.65 18.72 -21.94
CA GLU A 32 29.96 18.70 -22.64
C GLU A 32 30.16 17.31 -23.29
N PHE A 33 29.20 16.91 -24.14
CA PHE A 33 29.08 15.54 -24.66
C PHE A 33 30.32 15.08 -25.43
N GLN A 34 31.01 15.97 -26.19
CA GLN A 34 32.22 15.58 -26.91
C GLN A 34 33.36 15.16 -25.97
N LYS A 35 33.49 15.82 -24.81
CA LYS A 35 34.46 15.43 -23.78
C LYS A 35 34.08 14.11 -23.10
N ALA A 36 32.78 13.95 -22.81
CA ALA A 36 32.26 12.71 -22.23
C ALA A 36 32.50 11.51 -23.16
N ILE A 37 32.23 11.65 -24.47
CA ILE A 37 32.48 10.63 -25.50
C ILE A 37 33.94 10.16 -25.45
N SER A 38 34.91 11.07 -25.46
CA SER A 38 36.35 10.71 -25.51
C SER A 38 36.78 9.88 -24.28
N ILE A 39 36.11 10.04 -23.14
CA ILE A 39 36.39 9.25 -21.94
C ILE A 39 35.62 7.93 -21.95
N TYR A 40 34.32 7.97 -22.32
CA TYR A 40 33.51 6.75 -22.39
C TYR A 40 34.02 5.76 -23.44
N GLU A 41 34.58 6.23 -24.57
CA GLU A 41 35.24 5.36 -25.56
C GLU A 41 36.40 4.59 -24.96
N LYS A 42 37.25 5.26 -24.17
CA LYS A 42 38.38 4.62 -23.48
C LYS A 42 37.91 3.63 -22.42
N LEU A 43 36.85 3.97 -21.67
CA LEU A 43 36.27 3.11 -20.69
C LEU A 43 35.62 1.87 -21.32
N TYR A 44 34.86 2.06 -22.40
CA TYR A 44 34.22 0.99 -23.16
C TYR A 44 35.23 0.07 -23.86
N ALA A 45 36.31 0.61 -24.41
CA ALA A 45 37.39 -0.18 -25.03
C ALA A 45 38.07 -1.10 -23.99
N LYS A 46 38.27 -0.62 -22.76
CA LYS A 46 38.87 -1.39 -21.69
C LYS A 46 37.91 -2.42 -21.05
N THR A 47 36.61 -2.10 -21.03
CA THR A 47 35.59 -2.92 -20.34
C THR A 47 34.35 -3.10 -21.22
N PRO A 48 34.45 -3.81 -22.38
CA PRO A 48 33.36 -3.94 -23.35
C PRO A 48 32.12 -4.67 -22.83
N TYR A 49 32.24 -5.38 -21.71
CA TYR A 49 31.14 -6.08 -21.05
C TYR A 49 30.26 -5.13 -20.22
N LYS A 50 30.76 -3.94 -19.84
CA LYS A 50 29.96 -2.91 -19.16
C LYS A 50 29.12 -2.15 -20.20
N SER A 51 27.90 -2.64 -20.45
CA SER A 51 26.97 -2.05 -21.42
C SER A 51 26.57 -0.60 -21.11
N GLN A 52 26.72 -0.17 -19.86
CA GLN A 52 26.45 1.20 -19.44
C GLN A 52 27.29 2.24 -20.20
N TYR A 53 28.57 1.98 -20.42
CA TYR A 53 29.43 2.91 -21.15
C TYR A 53 29.02 3.04 -22.62
N MET A 54 28.63 1.93 -23.25
CA MET A 54 28.10 1.94 -24.59
C MET A 54 26.79 2.75 -24.70
N LEU A 55 25.87 2.55 -23.74
CA LEU A 55 24.62 3.31 -23.70
C LEU A 55 24.85 4.80 -23.48
N LYS A 56 25.82 5.17 -22.63
CA LYS A 56 26.22 6.58 -22.46
C LYS A 56 26.86 7.17 -23.72
N LEU A 57 27.62 6.39 -24.49
CA LEU A 57 28.11 6.80 -25.82
C LEU A 57 26.96 7.02 -26.80
N VAL A 58 26.01 6.10 -26.85
CA VAL A 58 24.82 6.24 -27.70
C VAL A 58 24.05 7.52 -27.34
N GLU A 59 23.78 7.74 -26.06
CA GLU A 59 23.07 8.91 -25.57
C GLU A 59 23.84 10.22 -25.90
N ALA A 60 25.16 10.27 -25.67
CA ALA A 60 25.99 11.43 -25.98
C ALA A 60 26.02 11.74 -27.48
N HIS A 61 26.11 10.69 -28.33
CA HIS A 61 26.02 10.87 -29.79
C HIS A 61 24.64 11.37 -30.23
N GLN A 62 23.56 10.88 -29.60
CA GLN A 62 22.20 11.38 -29.88
C GLN A 62 22.03 12.83 -29.48
N GLN A 63 22.62 13.29 -28.37
CA GLN A 63 22.58 14.70 -27.97
C GLN A 63 23.34 15.64 -28.93
N LEU A 64 24.35 15.10 -29.61
CA LEU A 64 25.09 15.82 -30.67
C LEU A 64 24.51 15.61 -32.08
N GLU A 65 23.34 14.97 -32.19
CA GLU A 65 22.72 14.58 -33.47
C GLU A 65 23.58 13.67 -34.36
N ASN A 66 24.61 13.04 -33.80
CA ASN A 66 25.47 12.06 -34.45
C ASN A 66 24.78 10.67 -34.50
N PHE A 67 23.59 10.61 -35.09
CA PHE A 67 22.72 9.44 -35.08
C PHE A 67 23.32 8.20 -35.75
N GLU A 68 24.17 8.37 -36.72
CA GLU A 68 24.85 7.26 -37.43
C GLU A 68 25.84 6.55 -36.50
N GLN A 69 26.60 7.28 -35.69
CA GLN A 69 27.52 6.72 -34.71
C GLN A 69 26.78 5.98 -33.63
N ALA A 70 25.67 6.53 -33.13
CA ALA A 70 24.78 5.85 -32.17
C ALA A 70 24.22 4.56 -32.78
N GLN A 71 23.79 4.58 -34.05
CA GLN A 71 23.28 3.40 -34.75
C GLN A 71 24.33 2.28 -34.85
N VAL A 72 25.55 2.61 -35.27
CA VAL A 72 26.66 1.65 -35.41
C VAL A 72 26.94 0.95 -34.08
N LEU A 73 26.95 1.68 -32.96
CA LEU A 73 27.15 1.10 -31.64
C LEU A 73 26.04 0.11 -31.27
N LEU A 74 24.78 0.49 -31.51
CA LEU A 74 23.61 -0.34 -31.19
C LEU A 74 23.55 -1.58 -32.09
N GLU A 75 23.76 -1.45 -33.40
CA GLU A 75 23.76 -2.57 -34.34
C GLU A 75 24.90 -3.57 -34.05
N LYS A 76 26.07 -3.10 -33.63
CA LYS A 76 27.17 -3.95 -33.18
C LYS A 76 26.78 -4.81 -32.02
N GLN A 77 26.00 -4.27 -31.04
CA GLN A 77 25.50 -5.06 -29.92
C GLN A 77 24.45 -6.09 -30.34
N LEU A 78 23.54 -5.72 -31.22
CA LEU A 78 22.53 -6.63 -31.75
C LEU A 78 23.13 -7.82 -32.49
N LYS A 79 24.25 -7.60 -33.21
CA LYS A 79 24.96 -8.65 -33.98
C LYS A 79 25.82 -9.55 -33.07
N ASN A 80 26.50 -8.99 -32.09
CA ASN A 80 27.58 -9.67 -31.36
C ASN A 80 27.07 -10.56 -30.18
N ARG A 81 25.86 -10.40 -29.72
CA ARG A 81 25.37 -11.13 -28.55
C ARG A 81 24.00 -11.75 -28.84
N LYS A 82 23.98 -13.08 -29.06
CA LYS A 82 22.76 -13.84 -29.10
C LYS A 82 21.95 -13.57 -27.79
N GLY A 83 20.90 -12.76 -27.87
CA GLY A 83 19.97 -12.53 -26.81
C GLY A 83 19.89 -11.13 -26.19
N GLN A 84 20.69 -10.15 -26.65
CA GLN A 84 20.60 -8.76 -26.15
C GLN A 84 19.70 -7.88 -27.04
N ASN A 85 18.54 -8.41 -27.36
CA ASN A 85 17.60 -7.72 -28.25
C ASN A 85 16.85 -6.55 -27.56
N GLN A 86 17.16 -6.23 -26.29
CA GLN A 86 16.65 -5.03 -25.62
C GLN A 86 17.09 -3.73 -26.33
N TYR A 87 18.22 -3.75 -27.02
CA TYR A 87 18.71 -2.60 -27.80
C TYR A 87 17.87 -2.29 -29.04
N LEU A 88 16.89 -3.14 -29.39
CA LEU A 88 15.90 -2.83 -30.43
C LEU A 88 15.09 -1.58 -30.06
N VAL A 89 14.78 -1.38 -28.77
CA VAL A 89 14.07 -0.17 -28.33
C VAL A 89 14.96 1.07 -28.45
N ASP A 90 16.25 0.96 -28.05
CA ASP A 90 17.22 2.04 -28.19
C ASP A 90 17.44 2.42 -29.65
N LEU A 91 17.49 1.41 -30.54
CA LEU A 91 17.65 1.66 -31.99
C LEU A 91 16.38 2.31 -32.60
N GLY A 92 15.19 1.85 -32.18
CA GLY A 92 13.92 2.48 -32.52
C GLY A 92 13.89 3.96 -32.08
N HIS A 93 14.33 4.22 -30.84
CA HIS A 93 14.42 5.60 -30.34
C HIS A 93 15.39 6.46 -31.15
N ASN A 94 16.55 5.91 -31.51
CA ASN A 94 17.52 6.61 -32.37
C ASN A 94 16.94 7.03 -33.75
N TYR A 95 16.03 6.22 -34.31
CA TYR A 95 15.30 6.61 -35.53
C TYR A 95 14.16 7.60 -35.22
N ALA A 96 13.50 7.52 -34.09
CA ALA A 96 12.48 8.48 -33.70
C ALA A 96 13.05 9.90 -33.55
N LEU A 97 14.24 10.04 -32.95
CA LEU A 97 14.95 11.32 -32.86
C LEU A 97 15.24 11.94 -34.24
N GLN A 98 15.45 11.09 -35.23
CA GLN A 98 15.64 11.52 -36.64
C GLN A 98 14.31 11.80 -37.37
N LYS A 99 13.15 11.70 -36.69
CA LYS A 99 11.81 11.78 -37.29
C LYS A 99 11.54 10.71 -38.37
N LYS A 100 12.24 9.57 -38.27
CA LYS A 100 12.06 8.40 -39.14
C LYS A 100 11.07 7.40 -38.51
N ASP A 101 9.83 7.82 -38.31
CA ASP A 101 8.82 7.12 -37.52
C ASP A 101 8.53 5.71 -38.03
N SER A 102 8.55 5.49 -39.35
CA SER A 102 8.34 4.15 -39.92
C SER A 102 9.40 3.14 -39.46
N LEU A 103 10.68 3.58 -39.45
CA LEU A 103 11.80 2.75 -38.99
C LEU A 103 11.74 2.57 -37.44
N ALA A 104 11.45 3.63 -36.70
CA ALA A 104 11.29 3.56 -35.27
C ALA A 104 10.23 2.53 -34.90
N ASN A 105 9.04 2.61 -35.49
CA ASN A 105 7.96 1.67 -35.23
C ASN A 105 8.29 0.23 -35.64
N LYS A 106 9.06 0.03 -36.71
CA LYS A 106 9.54 -1.31 -37.09
C LYS A 106 10.40 -1.93 -35.99
N TYR A 107 11.34 -1.20 -35.41
CA TYR A 107 12.21 -1.72 -34.35
C TYR A 107 11.44 -1.89 -33.01
N TYR A 108 10.49 -1.02 -32.68
CA TYR A 108 9.60 -1.19 -31.54
C TYR A 108 8.73 -2.43 -31.67
N ALA A 109 8.20 -2.72 -32.88
CA ALA A 109 7.45 -3.93 -33.13
C ALA A 109 8.33 -5.19 -32.96
N GLN A 110 9.57 -5.16 -33.43
CA GLN A 110 10.52 -6.26 -33.25
C GLN A 110 10.83 -6.49 -31.75
N ALA A 111 10.93 -5.41 -30.95
CA ALA A 111 11.12 -5.54 -29.50
C ALA A 111 9.91 -6.19 -28.81
N LEU A 112 8.69 -5.86 -29.22
CA LEU A 112 7.46 -6.49 -28.71
C LEU A 112 7.35 -7.96 -29.16
N GLU A 113 7.72 -8.26 -30.39
CA GLU A 113 7.78 -9.63 -30.90
C GLU A 113 8.79 -10.48 -30.11
N LEU A 114 9.93 -9.91 -29.75
CA LEU A 114 10.87 -10.59 -28.86
C LEU A 114 10.23 -10.97 -27.53
N VAL A 115 9.41 -10.09 -26.92
CA VAL A 115 8.68 -10.40 -25.68
C VAL A 115 7.70 -11.57 -25.92
N ALA A 116 7.05 -11.60 -27.08
CA ALA A 116 6.17 -12.70 -27.45
C ALA A 116 6.91 -14.05 -27.56
N GLN A 117 8.10 -14.04 -28.12
CA GLN A 117 8.93 -15.24 -28.26
C GLN A 117 9.66 -15.64 -26.96
N LYS A 118 10.05 -14.66 -26.16
CA LYS A 118 10.85 -14.83 -24.94
C LYS A 118 10.34 -13.91 -23.83
N PRO A 119 9.30 -14.30 -23.08
CA PRO A 119 8.65 -13.44 -22.06
C PRO A 119 9.60 -12.92 -20.97
N ASN A 120 10.72 -13.59 -20.71
CA ASN A 120 11.72 -13.18 -19.74
C ASN A 120 12.38 -11.82 -20.08
N TYR A 121 12.30 -11.36 -21.33
CA TYR A 121 12.81 -10.04 -21.74
C TYR A 121 11.81 -8.91 -21.49
N SER A 122 10.57 -9.21 -21.13
CA SER A 122 9.51 -8.21 -20.99
C SER A 122 9.89 -7.06 -20.06
N SER A 123 10.47 -7.35 -18.89
CA SER A 123 10.87 -6.30 -17.94
C SER A 123 11.95 -5.38 -18.51
N LEU A 124 12.91 -5.91 -19.25
CA LEU A 124 13.97 -5.11 -19.89
C LEU A 124 13.41 -4.24 -21.01
N VAL A 125 12.61 -4.83 -21.88
CA VAL A 125 11.97 -4.13 -23.01
C VAL A 125 11.00 -3.06 -22.53
N ALA A 126 10.13 -3.40 -21.56
CA ALA A 126 9.18 -2.44 -21.02
C ALA A 126 9.85 -1.27 -20.32
N LYS A 127 10.87 -1.50 -19.49
CA LYS A 127 11.64 -0.41 -18.84
C LYS A 127 12.32 0.51 -19.86
N LYS A 128 12.77 -0.02 -21.00
CA LYS A 128 13.31 0.80 -22.06
C LYS A 128 12.23 1.66 -22.73
N PHE A 129 11.05 1.12 -22.95
CA PHE A 129 9.90 1.90 -23.41
C PHE A 129 9.50 2.98 -22.40
N GLU A 130 9.50 2.68 -21.10
CA GLU A 130 9.26 3.68 -20.04
C GLU A 130 10.32 4.78 -20.06
N GLN A 131 11.61 4.43 -20.20
CA GLN A 131 12.71 5.38 -20.25
C GLN A 131 12.52 6.42 -21.39
N PHE A 132 11.95 6.00 -22.51
CA PHE A 132 11.66 6.88 -23.65
C PHE A 132 10.22 7.39 -23.66
N SER A 133 9.50 7.33 -22.55
CA SER A 133 8.10 7.78 -22.42
C SER A 133 7.12 7.11 -23.40
N LEU A 134 7.47 5.93 -23.91
CA LEU A 134 6.62 5.11 -24.78
C LEU A 134 5.71 4.21 -23.94
N LEU A 135 4.91 4.83 -23.08
CA LEU A 135 4.16 4.18 -21.99
C LEU A 135 3.19 3.10 -22.49
N ASP A 136 2.50 3.33 -23.60
CA ASP A 136 1.58 2.33 -24.17
C ASP A 136 2.35 1.07 -24.64
N LYS A 137 3.54 1.22 -25.20
CA LYS A 137 4.38 0.10 -25.61
C LYS A 137 4.95 -0.65 -24.39
N ALA A 138 5.26 0.07 -23.32
CA ALA A 138 5.65 -0.56 -22.06
C ALA A 138 4.51 -1.43 -21.48
N ILE A 139 3.27 -0.91 -21.47
CA ILE A 139 2.09 -1.67 -21.08
C ILE A 139 1.95 -2.92 -21.94
N MET A 140 2.03 -2.80 -23.27
CA MET A 140 1.93 -3.94 -24.18
C MET A 140 2.97 -5.02 -23.87
N ALA A 141 4.22 -4.65 -23.57
CA ALA A 141 5.27 -5.59 -23.23
C ALA A 141 4.99 -6.34 -21.93
N TYR A 142 4.53 -5.64 -20.89
CA TYR A 142 4.16 -6.26 -19.61
C TYR A 142 2.91 -7.15 -19.73
N GLU A 143 1.88 -6.68 -20.44
CA GLU A 143 0.64 -7.44 -20.60
C GLU A 143 0.86 -8.71 -21.43
N LYS A 144 1.66 -8.61 -22.50
CA LYS A 144 2.02 -9.77 -23.30
C LYS A 144 2.76 -10.84 -22.50
N ALA A 145 3.65 -10.42 -21.60
CA ALA A 145 4.34 -11.36 -20.72
C ALA A 145 3.40 -12.05 -19.74
N MET A 146 2.45 -11.31 -19.16
CA MET A 146 1.44 -11.89 -18.24
C MET A 146 0.45 -12.82 -18.98
N GLU A 147 0.12 -12.52 -20.25
CA GLU A 147 -0.71 -13.37 -21.09
C GLU A 147 -0.01 -14.72 -21.34
N LEU A 148 1.27 -14.70 -21.68
CA LEU A 148 2.06 -15.89 -22.01
C LEU A 148 2.49 -16.70 -20.79
N ASN A 149 2.66 -16.05 -19.65
CA ASN A 149 3.05 -16.68 -18.40
C ASN A 149 2.24 -16.10 -17.23
N PRO A 150 1.10 -16.72 -16.87
CA PRO A 150 0.25 -16.25 -15.76
C PRO A 150 0.92 -16.23 -14.38
N ALA A 151 2.07 -16.91 -14.21
CA ALA A 151 2.84 -16.85 -12.97
C ALA A 151 3.59 -15.51 -12.79
N VAL A 152 3.75 -14.74 -13.88
CA VAL A 152 4.40 -13.44 -13.86
C VAL A 152 3.38 -12.35 -13.50
N ASN A 153 3.74 -11.47 -12.59
CA ASN A 153 2.86 -10.39 -12.13
C ASN A 153 3.50 -9.02 -12.34
N TYR A 154 3.17 -8.37 -13.43
CA TYR A 154 3.54 -6.98 -13.74
C TYR A 154 2.38 -5.98 -13.49
N ASN A 155 1.31 -6.40 -12.81
CA ASN A 155 0.16 -5.53 -12.59
C ASN A 155 0.52 -4.25 -11.84
N ILE A 156 1.51 -4.28 -10.93
CA ILE A 156 1.99 -3.07 -10.21
C ILE A 156 2.62 -2.07 -11.19
N GLN A 157 3.49 -2.53 -12.10
CA GLN A 157 4.16 -1.70 -13.09
C GLN A 157 3.13 -1.06 -14.05
N VAL A 158 2.21 -1.88 -14.54
CA VAL A 158 1.14 -1.40 -15.43
C VAL A 158 0.19 -0.44 -14.70
N ALA A 159 -0.15 -0.71 -13.43
CA ALA A 159 -0.96 0.19 -12.63
C ALA A 159 -0.31 1.57 -12.47
N ARG A 160 1.00 1.60 -12.17
CA ARG A 160 1.76 2.85 -12.06
C ARG A 160 1.70 3.64 -13.36
N ILE A 161 1.93 3.00 -14.50
CA ILE A 161 1.87 3.66 -15.81
C ILE A 161 0.47 4.22 -16.08
N TYR A 162 -0.61 3.46 -15.78
CA TYR A 162 -1.96 3.99 -15.94
C TYR A 162 -2.24 5.17 -15.00
N GLY A 163 -1.64 5.18 -13.79
CA GLY A 163 -1.70 6.32 -12.88
C GLY A 163 -1.03 7.57 -13.47
N GLU A 164 0.17 7.42 -14.05
CA GLU A 164 0.88 8.50 -14.75
C GLU A 164 0.09 9.05 -15.95
N GLN A 165 -0.67 8.20 -16.63
CA GLN A 165 -1.55 8.58 -17.74
C GLN A 165 -2.91 9.16 -17.25
N GLY A 166 -3.20 9.20 -15.95
CA GLY A 166 -4.51 9.62 -15.42
C GLY A 166 -5.65 8.62 -15.67
N ALA A 167 -5.36 7.41 -16.13
CA ALA A 167 -6.33 6.37 -16.45
C ALA A 167 -6.75 5.60 -15.17
N LEU A 168 -7.42 6.29 -14.23
CA LEU A 168 -7.67 5.81 -12.87
C LEU A 168 -8.42 4.46 -12.81
N GLU A 169 -9.45 4.26 -13.62
CA GLU A 169 -10.21 2.98 -13.62
C GLU A 169 -9.29 1.80 -13.97
N LYS A 170 -8.42 1.96 -14.97
CA LYS A 170 -7.44 0.94 -15.36
C LYS A 170 -6.37 0.75 -14.28
N MET A 171 -5.90 1.81 -13.67
CA MET A 171 -4.96 1.77 -12.56
C MET A 171 -5.53 0.97 -11.38
N PHE A 172 -6.76 1.29 -10.94
CA PHE A 172 -7.42 0.56 -9.86
C PHE A 172 -7.56 -0.93 -10.17
N LEU A 173 -8.02 -1.24 -11.38
CA LEU A 173 -8.18 -2.63 -11.82
C LEU A 173 -6.86 -3.41 -11.74
N LYS A 174 -5.75 -2.81 -12.19
CA LYS A 174 -4.43 -3.47 -12.18
C LYS A 174 -3.91 -3.66 -10.75
N TYR A 175 -4.06 -2.67 -9.86
CA TYR A 175 -3.72 -2.85 -8.45
C TYR A 175 -4.57 -3.95 -7.79
N ILE A 176 -5.89 -3.99 -8.03
CA ILE A 176 -6.77 -5.04 -7.52
C ILE A 176 -6.32 -6.42 -8.02
N ASN A 177 -5.97 -6.55 -9.30
CA ASN A 177 -5.45 -7.79 -9.86
C ASN A 177 -4.09 -8.20 -9.23
N ALA A 178 -3.21 -7.23 -8.95
CA ALA A 178 -1.95 -7.50 -8.25
C ALA A 178 -2.19 -8.08 -6.85
N VAL A 179 -3.12 -7.47 -6.09
CA VAL A 179 -3.49 -7.96 -4.75
C VAL A 179 -4.15 -9.33 -4.81
N LYS A 180 -5.01 -9.58 -5.81
CA LYS A 180 -5.67 -10.88 -6.00
C LYS A 180 -4.65 -12.00 -6.20
N LEU A 181 -3.58 -11.74 -6.96
CA LEU A 181 -2.51 -12.70 -7.17
C LEU A 181 -1.59 -12.84 -5.94
N GLN A 182 -1.36 -11.76 -5.20
CA GLN A 182 -0.46 -11.74 -4.04
C GLN A 182 -0.95 -10.71 -3.02
N GLN A 183 -1.58 -11.16 -1.94
CA GLN A 183 -2.18 -10.29 -0.91
C GLN A 183 -1.20 -9.31 -0.26
N ARG A 184 0.10 -9.61 -0.24
CA ARG A 184 1.14 -8.68 0.26
C ARG A 184 1.14 -7.30 -0.40
N TYR A 185 0.53 -7.16 -1.59
CA TYR A 185 0.39 -5.89 -2.29
C TYR A 185 -0.80 -5.04 -1.83
N LYS A 186 -1.66 -5.54 -0.92
CA LYS A 186 -2.83 -4.80 -0.43
C LYS A 186 -2.47 -3.44 0.19
N PRO A 187 -1.46 -3.33 1.10
CA PRO A 187 -1.08 -2.02 1.64
C PRO A 187 -0.54 -1.06 0.58
N LEU A 188 0.20 -1.57 -0.40
CA LEU A 188 0.69 -0.76 -1.53
C LEU A 188 -0.47 -0.24 -2.38
N ALA A 189 -1.45 -1.08 -2.70
CA ALA A 189 -2.62 -0.70 -3.47
C ALA A 189 -3.44 0.38 -2.74
N GLN A 190 -3.75 0.16 -1.45
CA GLN A 190 -4.48 1.11 -0.62
C GLN A 190 -3.75 2.47 -0.54
N ARG A 191 -2.43 2.48 -0.32
CA ARG A 191 -1.65 3.72 -0.33
C ARG A 191 -1.74 4.47 -1.67
N ASN A 192 -1.68 3.75 -2.79
CA ASN A 192 -1.82 4.39 -4.11
C ASN A 192 -3.26 4.86 -4.37
N PHE A 193 -4.28 4.15 -3.89
CA PHE A 193 -5.67 4.60 -3.96
C PHE A 193 -5.88 5.88 -3.15
N SER A 194 -5.28 5.96 -1.94
CA SER A 194 -5.39 7.13 -1.06
C SER A 194 -4.86 8.44 -1.66
N LEU A 195 -4.04 8.38 -2.74
CA LEU A 195 -3.61 9.57 -3.47
C LEU A 195 -4.73 10.23 -4.28
N TYR A 196 -5.81 9.51 -4.56
CA TYR A 196 -6.89 9.95 -5.46
C TYR A 196 -8.26 10.00 -4.79
N ILE A 197 -8.51 9.12 -3.81
CA ILE A 197 -9.78 9.07 -3.09
C ILE A 197 -9.87 10.17 -2.03
N THR A 198 -11.09 10.56 -1.70
CA THR A 198 -11.41 11.59 -0.71
C THR A 198 -12.54 11.13 0.20
N GLN A 199 -12.92 11.92 1.20
CA GLN A 199 -14.10 11.66 2.01
C GLN A 199 -15.44 11.84 1.24
N ASP A 200 -15.44 12.62 0.15
CA ASP A 200 -16.64 12.81 -0.66
C ASP A 200 -17.00 11.55 -1.46
N PRO A 201 -18.13 10.87 -1.17
CA PRO A 201 -18.53 9.65 -1.89
C PRO A 201 -18.80 9.85 -3.39
N GLN A 202 -18.99 11.08 -3.83
CA GLN A 202 -19.26 11.44 -5.23
C GLN A 202 -17.99 11.84 -5.98
N ASN A 203 -16.85 11.93 -5.29
CA ASN A 203 -15.56 12.13 -5.96
C ASN A 203 -15.37 11.07 -7.06
N ASN A 204 -14.90 11.50 -8.23
CA ASN A 204 -14.76 10.63 -9.41
C ASN A 204 -13.90 9.38 -9.13
N ALA A 205 -12.79 9.52 -8.42
CA ALA A 205 -11.93 8.36 -8.09
C ALA A 205 -12.65 7.38 -7.16
N ASN A 206 -13.42 7.88 -6.18
CA ASN A 206 -14.24 7.05 -5.29
C ASN A 206 -15.30 6.27 -6.08
N VAL A 207 -15.98 6.93 -7.01
CA VAL A 207 -17.00 6.30 -7.87
C VAL A 207 -16.37 5.22 -8.74
N LEU A 208 -15.24 5.51 -9.38
CA LEU A 208 -14.53 4.56 -10.25
C LEU A 208 -14.02 3.35 -9.48
N LEU A 209 -13.39 3.55 -8.30
CA LEU A 209 -12.89 2.43 -7.48
C LEU A 209 -14.04 1.55 -6.99
N ARG A 210 -15.10 2.16 -6.46
CA ARG A 210 -16.31 1.46 -6.02
C ARG A 210 -16.93 0.64 -7.16
N LYS A 211 -17.12 1.26 -8.34
CA LYS A 211 -17.67 0.59 -9.54
C LYS A 211 -16.80 -0.61 -9.94
N THR A 212 -15.48 -0.44 -9.96
CA THR A 212 -14.54 -1.50 -10.32
C THR A 212 -14.63 -2.69 -9.35
N LEU A 213 -14.69 -2.43 -8.05
CA LEU A 213 -14.81 -3.47 -7.02
C LEU A 213 -16.17 -4.18 -7.09
N LEU A 214 -17.27 -3.44 -7.25
CA LEU A 214 -18.62 -4.02 -7.40
C LEU A 214 -18.71 -4.89 -8.66
N LYS A 215 -18.14 -4.46 -9.78
CA LYS A 215 -18.07 -5.27 -11.00
C LYS A 215 -17.30 -6.57 -10.77
N LYS A 216 -16.21 -6.53 -10.00
CA LYS A 216 -15.45 -7.74 -9.64
C LYS A 216 -16.26 -8.68 -8.75
N LEU A 217 -17.01 -8.17 -7.78
CA LEU A 217 -17.91 -8.97 -6.93
C LEU A 217 -19.03 -9.64 -7.73
N GLN A 218 -19.55 -8.96 -8.77
CA GLN A 218 -20.57 -9.55 -9.67
C GLN A 218 -20.00 -10.68 -10.53
N GLN A 219 -18.73 -10.60 -10.91
CA GLN A 219 -18.04 -11.65 -11.67
C GLN A 219 -17.71 -12.89 -10.84
N GLY A 220 -17.55 -12.72 -9.55
CA GLY A 220 -17.29 -13.80 -8.60
C GLY A 220 -17.12 -13.27 -7.17
N PRO A 221 -17.82 -13.85 -6.20
CA PRO A 221 -17.72 -13.41 -4.81
C PRO A 221 -16.32 -13.71 -4.26
N ASP A 222 -15.70 -12.68 -3.63
CA ASP A 222 -14.37 -12.79 -3.05
C ASP A 222 -14.24 -11.87 -1.83
N VAL A 223 -13.66 -12.39 -0.76
CA VAL A 223 -13.40 -11.65 0.48
C VAL A 223 -12.57 -10.40 0.23
N LEU A 224 -11.55 -10.48 -0.64
CA LEU A 224 -10.70 -9.34 -0.99
C LEU A 224 -11.50 -8.12 -1.48
N TYR A 225 -12.49 -8.33 -2.33
CA TYR A 225 -13.26 -7.20 -2.88
C TYR A 225 -14.16 -6.57 -1.82
N ASN A 226 -14.70 -7.36 -0.90
CA ASN A 226 -15.43 -6.83 0.24
C ASN A 226 -14.49 -6.07 1.21
N GLU A 227 -13.29 -6.58 1.49
CA GLU A 227 -12.29 -5.87 2.31
C GLU A 227 -11.88 -4.53 1.70
N LEU A 228 -11.66 -4.46 0.40
CA LEU A 228 -11.33 -3.21 -0.29
C LEU A 228 -12.50 -2.23 -0.34
N LEU A 229 -13.75 -2.74 -0.47
CA LEU A 229 -14.97 -1.91 -0.38
C LEU A 229 -15.18 -1.39 1.05
N SER A 230 -15.02 -2.24 2.06
CA SER A 230 -15.11 -1.83 3.47
C SER A 230 -14.09 -0.71 3.75
N TRP A 231 -12.84 -0.94 3.37
CA TRP A 231 -11.79 0.07 3.49
C TRP A 231 -12.15 1.39 2.79
N LEU A 232 -12.66 1.35 1.55
CA LEU A 232 -13.08 2.54 0.82
C LEU A 232 -14.20 3.28 1.56
N PHE A 233 -15.22 2.56 2.05
CA PHE A 233 -16.32 3.16 2.79
C PHE A 233 -15.88 3.76 4.14
N ILE A 234 -14.90 3.16 4.81
CA ILE A 234 -14.28 3.74 6.02
C ILE A 234 -13.60 5.08 5.68
N GLN A 235 -12.84 5.15 4.56
CA GLN A 235 -12.21 6.41 4.13
C GLN A 235 -13.25 7.52 3.83
N GLN A 236 -14.47 7.13 3.44
CA GLN A 236 -15.59 8.03 3.15
C GLN A 236 -16.46 8.32 4.38
N LYS A 237 -16.16 7.74 5.53
CA LYS A 237 -16.98 7.75 6.76
C LYS A 237 -18.40 7.20 6.54
N GLU A 238 -18.57 6.34 5.53
CA GLU A 238 -19.82 5.63 5.25
C GLU A 238 -19.89 4.30 6.04
N PHE A 239 -19.85 4.38 7.37
CA PHE A 239 -19.67 3.24 8.27
C PHE A 239 -20.74 2.16 8.14
N ASN A 240 -21.99 2.51 7.87
CA ASN A 240 -23.04 1.52 7.61
C ASN A 240 -22.75 0.66 6.36
N LYS A 241 -22.21 1.29 5.30
CA LYS A 241 -21.83 0.55 4.09
C LYS A 241 -20.59 -0.32 4.35
N ALA A 242 -19.61 0.18 5.12
CA ALA A 242 -18.47 -0.60 5.57
C ALA A 242 -18.93 -1.81 6.37
N PHE A 243 -19.81 -1.62 7.35
CA PHE A 243 -20.37 -2.69 8.17
C PHE A 243 -21.11 -3.75 7.33
N THR A 244 -21.80 -3.34 6.29
CA THR A 244 -22.45 -4.27 5.35
C THR A 244 -21.40 -5.18 4.67
N GLN A 245 -20.26 -4.65 4.31
CA GLN A 245 -19.16 -5.45 3.74
C GLN A 245 -18.55 -6.39 4.78
N GLU A 246 -18.30 -5.91 5.99
CA GLU A 246 -17.73 -6.73 7.06
C GLU A 246 -18.68 -7.88 7.47
N LYS A 247 -19.99 -7.66 7.49
CA LYS A 247 -20.96 -8.75 7.69
C LYS A 247 -20.91 -9.78 6.56
N ALA A 248 -20.70 -9.35 5.33
CA ALA A 248 -20.57 -10.27 4.20
C ALA A 248 -19.28 -11.11 4.30
N ILE A 249 -18.18 -10.50 4.77
CA ILE A 249 -16.92 -11.21 5.05
C ILE A 249 -17.12 -12.22 6.16
N PHE A 250 -17.67 -11.78 7.30
CA PHE A 250 -17.93 -12.63 8.46
C PHE A 250 -18.72 -13.89 8.07
N LYS A 251 -19.83 -13.71 7.35
CA LYS A 251 -20.66 -14.84 6.88
C LYS A 251 -19.88 -15.77 5.94
N ARG A 252 -19.03 -15.25 5.04
CA ARG A 252 -18.21 -16.07 4.13
C ARG A 252 -17.12 -16.85 4.83
N MET A 253 -16.61 -16.33 5.93
CA MET A 253 -15.57 -16.98 6.74
C MET A 253 -16.16 -17.94 7.79
N GLY A 254 -17.45 -18.28 7.71
CA GLY A 254 -18.10 -19.26 8.60
C GLY A 254 -18.43 -18.72 9.99
N ASP A 255 -18.73 -17.42 10.09
CA ASP A 255 -19.20 -16.74 11.29
C ASP A 255 -18.23 -16.82 12.51
N GLN A 256 -16.91 -16.82 12.25
CA GLN A 256 -15.90 -17.06 13.29
C GLN A 256 -15.04 -15.86 13.66
N ASP A 257 -14.74 -14.96 12.72
CA ASP A 257 -13.80 -13.86 12.96
C ASP A 257 -14.48 -12.49 13.02
N LEU A 258 -14.56 -11.95 14.23
CA LEU A 258 -15.17 -10.64 14.50
C LEU A 258 -14.15 -9.48 14.54
N ARG A 259 -12.85 -9.72 14.35
CA ARG A 259 -11.80 -8.71 14.56
C ARG A 259 -12.02 -7.46 13.72
N ALA A 260 -12.27 -7.60 12.42
CA ALA A 260 -12.49 -6.45 11.53
C ALA A 260 -13.75 -5.65 11.91
N ILE A 261 -14.79 -6.32 12.45
CA ILE A 261 -16.01 -5.66 12.94
C ILE A 261 -15.73 -4.92 14.26
N VAL A 262 -14.87 -5.47 15.12
CA VAL A 262 -14.40 -4.77 16.34
C VAL A 262 -13.61 -3.52 15.97
N ASP A 263 -12.67 -3.62 15.03
CA ASP A 263 -11.90 -2.49 14.55
C ASP A 263 -12.82 -1.40 13.96
N LEU A 264 -13.83 -1.80 13.18
CA LEU A 264 -14.81 -0.88 12.62
C LEU A 264 -15.64 -0.20 13.73
N ALA A 265 -16.04 -0.92 14.77
CA ALA A 265 -16.75 -0.34 15.91
C ALA A 265 -15.94 0.74 16.62
N VAL A 266 -14.64 0.47 16.84
CA VAL A 266 -13.73 1.43 17.49
C VAL A 266 -13.56 2.67 16.61
N ILE A 267 -13.27 2.50 15.30
CA ILE A 267 -13.15 3.62 14.35
C ILE A 267 -14.42 4.47 14.35
N THR A 268 -15.59 3.83 14.33
CA THR A 268 -16.89 4.53 14.29
C THR A 268 -17.16 5.30 15.58
N LEU A 269 -16.73 4.76 16.73
CA LEU A 269 -16.78 5.45 18.02
C LEU A 269 -15.86 6.67 18.07
N ASP A 270 -14.63 6.52 17.61
CA ASP A 270 -13.63 7.61 17.58
C ASP A 270 -14.10 8.76 16.67
N GLU A 271 -14.79 8.45 15.58
CA GLU A 271 -15.42 9.42 14.69
C GLU A 271 -16.75 9.98 15.23
N LYS A 272 -17.18 9.54 16.42
CA LYS A 272 -18.41 9.97 17.12
C LYS A 272 -19.70 9.71 16.32
N ASP A 273 -19.68 8.75 15.40
CA ASP A 273 -20.90 8.28 14.75
C ASP A 273 -21.59 7.23 15.62
N TYR A 274 -22.17 7.69 16.71
CA TYR A 274 -22.73 6.84 17.75
C TYR A 274 -23.88 5.95 17.23
N GLN A 275 -24.63 6.40 16.24
CA GLN A 275 -25.72 5.62 15.66
C GLN A 275 -25.22 4.37 14.95
N ASN A 276 -24.22 4.51 14.10
CA ASN A 276 -23.61 3.36 13.42
C ASN A 276 -22.78 2.51 14.39
N ALA A 277 -22.06 3.14 15.33
CA ALA A 277 -21.30 2.42 16.36
C ALA A 277 -22.21 1.50 17.18
N GLU A 278 -23.35 1.98 17.64
CA GLU A 278 -24.33 1.18 18.40
C GLU A 278 -24.83 -0.04 17.60
N GLN A 279 -25.11 0.12 16.31
CA GLN A 279 -25.52 -1.00 15.46
C GLN A 279 -24.44 -2.06 15.32
N ILE A 280 -23.19 -1.63 15.12
CA ILE A 280 -22.03 -2.53 14.98
C ILE A 280 -21.78 -3.27 16.30
N ILE A 281 -21.82 -2.56 17.42
CA ILE A 281 -21.55 -3.13 18.75
C ILE A 281 -22.68 -4.13 19.15
N ASN A 282 -23.92 -3.82 18.86
CA ASN A 282 -25.03 -4.76 19.12
C ASN A 282 -24.85 -6.07 18.33
N PHE A 283 -24.40 -5.99 17.10
CA PHE A 283 -24.05 -7.19 16.32
C PHE A 283 -22.87 -7.96 16.95
N LEU A 284 -21.84 -7.25 17.45
CA LEU A 284 -20.72 -7.88 18.17
C LEU A 284 -21.18 -8.62 19.41
N ILE A 285 -22.08 -8.02 20.21
CA ILE A 285 -22.63 -8.65 21.42
C ILE A 285 -23.42 -9.91 21.05
N GLU A 286 -24.26 -9.83 20.02
CA GLU A 286 -25.05 -10.96 19.53
C GLU A 286 -24.18 -12.12 19.06
N LYS A 287 -23.14 -11.83 18.28
CA LYS A 287 -22.29 -12.86 17.63
C LYS A 287 -21.12 -13.32 18.48
N SER A 288 -20.79 -12.62 19.55
CA SER A 288 -19.69 -13.02 20.45
C SER A 288 -19.99 -14.32 21.17
N ALA A 289 -19.04 -15.26 21.09
CA ALA A 289 -19.18 -16.58 21.73
C ALA A 289 -18.86 -16.56 23.23
N THR A 290 -18.05 -15.62 23.73
CA THR A 290 -17.55 -15.60 25.10
C THR A 290 -18.18 -14.49 25.92
N PRO A 291 -18.44 -14.73 27.24
CA PRO A 291 -18.91 -13.69 28.14
C PRO A 291 -18.01 -12.45 28.19
N SER A 292 -16.69 -12.65 28.12
CA SER A 292 -15.71 -11.54 28.09
C SER A 292 -15.86 -10.64 26.86
N ALA A 293 -16.03 -11.21 25.67
CA ALA A 293 -16.25 -10.44 24.46
C ALA A 293 -17.61 -9.71 24.48
N LYS A 294 -18.65 -10.33 25.04
CA LYS A 294 -19.95 -9.66 25.24
C LYS A 294 -19.83 -8.50 26.22
N LEU A 295 -19.11 -8.68 27.32
CA LEU A 295 -18.85 -7.62 28.30
C LEU A 295 -18.12 -6.44 27.65
N GLN A 296 -17.10 -6.69 26.82
CA GLN A 296 -16.41 -5.65 26.08
C GLN A 296 -17.36 -4.87 25.14
N GLY A 297 -18.26 -5.57 24.45
CA GLY A 297 -19.30 -4.93 23.66
C GLY A 297 -20.21 -4.02 24.50
N HIS A 298 -20.66 -4.50 25.65
CA HIS A 298 -21.47 -3.68 26.58
C HIS A 298 -20.70 -2.47 27.11
N GLN A 299 -19.40 -2.60 27.39
CA GLN A 299 -18.57 -1.45 27.79
C GLN A 299 -18.53 -0.37 26.68
N TYR A 300 -18.42 -0.76 25.42
CA TYR A 300 -18.52 0.20 24.30
C TYR A 300 -19.91 0.84 24.21
N LEU A 301 -20.99 0.09 24.45
CA LEU A 301 -22.34 0.68 24.50
C LEU A 301 -22.46 1.69 25.64
N MET A 302 -21.95 1.39 26.82
CA MET A 302 -21.96 2.32 27.94
C MET A 302 -21.19 3.60 27.64
N LYS A 303 -20.05 3.54 26.92
CA LYS A 303 -19.36 4.75 26.43
C LYS A 303 -20.24 5.60 25.52
N ILE A 304 -21.02 4.99 24.63
CA ILE A 304 -21.99 5.72 23.80
C ILE A 304 -23.06 6.38 24.68
N ARG A 305 -23.63 5.62 25.64
CA ARG A 305 -24.64 6.16 26.57
C ARG A 305 -24.11 7.38 27.34
N LEU A 306 -22.89 7.28 27.85
CA LEU A 306 -22.25 8.40 28.58
C LEU A 306 -21.97 9.59 27.67
N ALA A 307 -21.48 9.37 26.45
CA ALA A 307 -21.16 10.44 25.51
C ALA A 307 -22.39 11.18 24.99
N THR A 308 -23.58 10.58 25.03
CA THR A 308 -24.85 11.16 24.54
C THR A 308 -25.84 11.50 25.67
N ALA A 309 -25.46 11.28 26.94
CA ALA A 309 -26.30 11.43 28.11
C ALA A 309 -26.73 12.89 28.36
N GLN A 310 -27.97 13.05 28.77
CA GLN A 310 -28.50 14.25 29.42
C GLN A 310 -28.85 13.91 30.89
N GLU A 311 -28.99 14.91 31.74
CA GLU A 311 -29.26 14.72 33.18
C GLU A 311 -30.48 13.79 33.45
N LYS A 312 -31.53 13.91 32.63
CA LYS A 312 -32.72 13.02 32.70
C LYS A 312 -32.41 11.55 32.49
N ASP A 313 -31.28 11.22 31.85
CA ASP A 313 -30.88 9.85 31.47
C ASP A 313 -30.02 9.19 32.56
N TYR A 314 -29.48 9.98 33.51
CA TYR A 314 -28.49 9.49 34.49
C TYR A 314 -29.00 8.32 35.34
N LYS A 315 -30.24 8.38 35.79
CA LYS A 315 -30.84 7.30 36.55
C LYS A 315 -30.92 5.99 35.74
N LYS A 316 -31.28 6.10 34.48
CA LYS A 316 -31.36 4.93 33.58
C LYS A 316 -29.99 4.35 33.30
N ILE A 317 -28.99 5.22 33.07
CA ILE A 317 -27.58 4.81 32.81
C ILE A 317 -27.03 4.08 34.08
N ALA A 318 -27.28 4.60 35.28
CA ALA A 318 -26.87 3.95 36.50
C ALA A 318 -27.49 2.52 36.60
N GLN A 319 -28.78 2.37 36.34
CA GLN A 319 -29.46 1.08 36.31
C GLN A 319 -28.90 0.12 35.25
N GLU A 320 -28.54 0.61 34.09
CA GLU A 320 -27.88 -0.20 33.02
C GLU A 320 -26.52 -0.72 33.51
N PHE A 321 -25.69 0.11 34.17
CA PHE A 321 -24.44 -0.33 34.78
C PHE A 321 -24.66 -1.41 35.84
N GLU A 322 -25.58 -1.19 36.75
CA GLU A 322 -25.90 -2.15 37.80
C GLU A 322 -26.36 -3.49 37.23
N THR A 323 -27.25 -3.45 36.22
CA THR A 323 -27.71 -4.66 35.53
C THR A 323 -26.57 -5.44 34.91
N LEU A 324 -25.62 -4.75 34.24
CA LEU A 324 -24.45 -5.39 33.68
C LEU A 324 -23.51 -5.94 34.75
N LEU A 325 -23.31 -5.22 35.86
CA LEU A 325 -22.49 -5.68 36.96
C LEU A 325 -23.11 -6.89 37.70
N ASP A 326 -24.42 -6.94 37.79
CA ASP A 326 -25.14 -8.12 38.32
C ASP A 326 -24.97 -9.34 37.38
N GLN A 327 -24.99 -9.11 36.07
CA GLN A 327 -24.81 -10.16 35.06
C GLN A 327 -23.37 -10.68 35.01
N TYR A 328 -22.36 -9.80 35.03
CA TYR A 328 -20.96 -10.15 34.84
C TYR A 328 -20.17 -10.26 36.15
N GLY A 329 -20.74 -9.83 37.26
CA GLY A 329 -20.16 -9.89 38.60
C GLY A 329 -19.28 -8.68 38.94
N TYR A 330 -19.13 -8.43 40.24
CA TYR A 330 -18.35 -7.33 40.83
C TYR A 330 -16.91 -7.78 41.16
N GLY A 331 -16.16 -8.20 40.16
CA GLY A 331 -14.80 -8.72 40.33
C GLY A 331 -13.82 -8.22 39.29
N GLY A 332 -12.65 -8.86 39.25
CA GLY A 332 -11.59 -8.48 38.32
C GLY A 332 -11.97 -8.62 36.82
N GLN A 333 -12.93 -9.46 36.48
CA GLN A 333 -13.40 -9.63 35.11
C GLN A 333 -14.14 -8.39 34.57
N SER A 334 -14.81 -7.62 35.46
CA SER A 334 -15.57 -6.42 35.09
C SER A 334 -14.94 -5.10 35.58
N TYR A 335 -13.66 -5.11 35.91
CA TYR A 335 -12.99 -3.96 36.54
C TYR A 335 -13.11 -2.68 35.74
N LEU A 336 -13.00 -2.75 34.40
CA LEU A 336 -13.15 -1.57 33.53
C LEU A 336 -14.58 -1.02 33.57
N LEU A 337 -15.59 -1.89 33.51
CA LEU A 337 -16.97 -1.47 33.62
C LEU A 337 -17.24 -0.80 35.00
N GLN A 338 -16.62 -1.31 36.07
CA GLN A 338 -16.71 -0.71 37.39
C GLN A 338 -16.00 0.64 37.47
N ILE A 339 -14.85 0.80 36.83
CA ILE A 339 -14.16 2.10 36.70
C ILE A 339 -15.05 3.11 35.98
N ASP A 340 -15.57 2.75 34.81
CA ASP A 340 -16.42 3.64 33.99
C ASP A 340 -17.70 4.04 34.79
N TYR A 341 -18.30 3.10 35.52
CA TYR A 341 -19.47 3.38 36.36
C TYR A 341 -19.14 4.36 37.49
N ASN A 342 -18.04 4.15 38.20
CA ASN A 342 -17.70 5.00 39.35
C ASN A 342 -17.20 6.38 38.89
N HIS A 343 -16.57 6.46 37.74
CA HIS A 343 -16.27 7.76 37.07
C HIS A 343 -17.55 8.53 36.76
N PHE A 344 -18.54 7.86 36.18
CA PHE A 344 -19.87 8.45 35.95
C PHE A 344 -20.54 8.91 37.21
N LEU A 345 -20.55 8.06 38.26
CA LEU A 345 -21.13 8.41 39.55
C LEU A 345 -20.48 9.65 40.17
N ALA A 346 -19.15 9.74 40.14
CA ALA A 346 -18.41 10.85 40.75
C ALA A 346 -18.53 12.15 40.00
N PHE A 347 -18.26 12.13 38.66
CA PHE A 347 -18.07 13.35 37.89
C PHE A 347 -19.32 13.80 37.10
N THR A 348 -20.32 12.90 36.99
CA THR A 348 -21.53 13.21 36.22
C THR A 348 -22.79 13.18 37.08
N ALA A 349 -22.97 12.13 37.88
CA ALA A 349 -24.15 11.98 38.71
C ALA A 349 -24.02 12.64 40.12
N ASN A 350 -22.85 13.15 40.46
CA ASN A 350 -22.53 13.79 41.73
C ASN A 350 -22.69 12.85 42.95
N GLU A 351 -22.48 11.57 42.76
CA GLU A 351 -22.58 10.51 43.80
C GLU A 351 -21.18 10.09 44.29
N ILE A 352 -20.33 11.07 44.64
CA ILE A 352 -18.93 10.86 45.01
C ILE A 352 -18.75 9.86 46.16
N PRO A 353 -19.52 9.90 47.26
CA PRO A 353 -19.35 8.96 48.40
C PRO A 353 -19.58 7.51 47.93
N LEU A 354 -20.56 7.27 47.05
CA LEU A 354 -20.88 5.95 46.52
C LEU A 354 -19.76 5.43 45.64
N ALA A 355 -19.23 6.27 44.74
CA ALA A 355 -18.11 5.92 43.87
C ALA A 355 -16.86 5.50 44.67
N ILE A 356 -16.47 6.28 45.69
CA ILE A 356 -15.36 5.94 46.57
C ILE A 356 -15.59 4.61 47.30
N ALA A 357 -16.79 4.40 47.82
CA ALA A 357 -17.12 3.15 48.54
C ALA A 357 -17.01 1.93 47.60
N ASN A 358 -17.50 2.03 46.38
CA ASN A 358 -17.43 0.98 45.36
C ASN A 358 -15.99 0.64 44.95
N LEU A 359 -15.17 1.64 44.66
CA LEU A 359 -13.77 1.43 44.27
C LEU A 359 -12.96 0.83 45.44
N LYS A 360 -13.18 1.27 46.68
CA LYS A 360 -12.58 0.65 47.88
C LYS A 360 -12.97 -0.80 48.05
N LYS A 361 -14.21 -1.20 47.68
CA LYS A 361 -14.64 -2.61 47.69
C LYS A 361 -13.95 -3.40 46.57
N LEU A 362 -13.80 -2.81 45.38
CA LEU A 362 -13.16 -3.44 44.24
C LEU A 362 -11.67 -3.75 44.49
N ILE A 363 -10.93 -2.83 45.10
CA ILE A 363 -9.51 -3.03 45.48
C ILE A 363 -9.31 -4.25 46.41
N LYS A 364 -10.31 -4.58 47.20
CA LYS A 364 -10.26 -5.78 48.09
C LYS A 364 -10.53 -7.10 47.36
N LYS A 365 -10.90 -7.07 46.08
CA LYS A 365 -11.11 -8.27 45.26
C LYS A 365 -9.79 -8.75 44.68
N PRO A 366 -9.70 -10.04 44.26
CA PRO A 366 -8.53 -10.53 43.53
C PRO A 366 -8.36 -9.79 42.19
N LEU A 367 -7.42 -8.87 42.14
CA LEU A 367 -7.00 -8.11 40.96
C LEU A 367 -5.55 -8.42 40.66
N ASN A 368 -5.19 -8.42 39.38
CA ASN A 368 -3.76 -8.39 39.02
C ASN A 368 -3.18 -6.97 39.23
N GLN A 369 -1.86 -6.83 39.21
CA GLN A 369 -1.19 -5.58 39.50
C GLN A 369 -1.62 -4.44 38.57
N TYR A 370 -1.87 -4.71 37.29
CA TYR A 370 -2.32 -3.72 36.32
C TYR A 370 -3.74 -3.24 36.63
N GLN A 371 -4.67 -4.17 36.87
CA GLN A 371 -6.04 -3.84 37.23
C GLN A 371 -6.11 -3.02 38.53
N GLU A 372 -5.36 -3.45 39.56
CA GLU A 372 -5.30 -2.74 40.83
C GLU A 372 -4.75 -1.30 40.66
N SER A 373 -3.75 -1.12 39.82
CA SER A 373 -3.17 0.20 39.52
C SER A 373 -4.20 1.13 38.89
N LEU A 374 -4.98 0.65 37.91
CA LEU A 374 -6.03 1.45 37.25
C LEU A 374 -7.15 1.83 38.23
N VAL A 375 -7.60 0.88 39.08
CA VAL A 375 -8.64 1.14 40.10
C VAL A 375 -8.15 2.15 41.14
N LYS A 376 -6.89 2.07 41.58
CA LYS A 376 -6.29 3.05 42.50
C LYS A 376 -6.12 4.43 41.84
N MET A 377 -5.79 4.47 40.58
CA MET A 377 -5.69 5.72 39.84
C MET A 377 -7.05 6.44 39.79
N GLU A 378 -8.11 5.72 39.38
CA GLU A 378 -9.47 6.27 39.39
C GLU A 378 -9.91 6.73 40.78
N LEU A 379 -9.60 5.94 41.85
CA LEU A 379 -9.91 6.33 43.20
C LEU A 379 -9.16 7.61 43.63
N ALA A 380 -7.91 7.80 43.17
CA ALA A 380 -7.14 8.99 43.48
C ALA A 380 -7.68 10.23 42.73
N ASP A 381 -8.17 10.05 41.50
CA ASP A 381 -8.76 11.13 40.71
C ASP A 381 -10.10 11.64 41.32
N ILE A 382 -10.81 10.76 42.07
CA ILE A 382 -12.09 11.10 42.72
C ILE A 382 -11.88 11.73 44.10
N LEU A 383 -10.74 11.47 44.78
CA LEU A 383 -10.47 11.95 46.16
C LEU A 383 -9.99 13.41 46.16
#